data_72f4d90aed201fe3a894d2fc4231049d
#
_entry.id   72f4d90aed201fe3a894d2fc4231049d
#
_cell.length_a   1.000
_cell.length_b   1.000
_cell.length_c   1.000
_cell.angle_alpha   90.00
_cell.angle_beta   90.00
_cell.angle_gamma   90.00
#
_symmetry.space_group_name_H-M   'P 1'
#
loop_
_entity.id
_entity.type
_entity.pdbx_description
1 polymer ?
#
loop_
_entity_poly.entity_id
_entity_poly.type
_entity_poly.pdbx_seq_one_letter_code
_entity_poly.pdbx_strand_id
1 'polypeptide(L)'
;MFYIFSDDIKWCEQNLEIQNEHYFINWNKGSNSFRDMQLMSLCRHNIIPNSSFSWWGAWLNQNQEKIVVAPSKWINENSGLDFSEIIPSSWVRI
;
A
#
# COMPACT_ATOMS: atom_id res chain seq x y z
N MET A 1 3.79 -8.89 -12.16
CA MET A 1 4.74 -9.04 -11.05
C MET A 1 4.27 -8.23 -9.85
N PHE A 2 4.34 -8.81 -8.66
CA PHE A 2 3.92 -8.17 -7.42
C PHE A 2 5.10 -8.00 -6.47
N TYR A 3 5.16 -6.83 -5.83
CA TYR A 3 6.08 -6.56 -4.73
C TYR A 3 5.24 -6.40 -3.47
N ILE A 4 5.52 -7.20 -2.44
CA ILE A 4 4.70 -7.30 -1.24
C ILE A 4 5.47 -6.71 -0.08
N PHE A 5 4.88 -5.71 0.56
CA PHE A 5 5.43 -5.01 1.71
C PHE A 5 4.53 -5.28 2.92
N SER A 6 5.12 -5.59 4.05
CA SER A 6 4.38 -5.82 5.28
C SER A 6 5.30 -5.68 6.48
N ASP A 7 4.73 -5.32 7.61
CA ASP A 7 5.42 -5.40 8.90
C ASP A 7 5.46 -6.86 9.43
N ASP A 8 4.73 -7.77 8.79
CA ASP A 8 4.72 -9.19 9.12
C ASP A 8 4.84 -10.03 7.85
N ILE A 9 6.03 -10.05 7.28
CA ILE A 9 6.30 -10.77 6.03
C ILE A 9 6.12 -12.28 6.19
N LYS A 10 6.43 -12.84 7.37
CA LYS A 10 6.24 -14.27 7.61
C LYS A 10 4.78 -14.67 7.49
N TRP A 11 3.87 -13.86 8.02
CA TRP A 11 2.45 -14.08 7.87
C TRP A 11 2.06 -14.09 6.39
N CYS A 12 2.57 -13.11 5.64
CA CYS A 12 2.28 -13.00 4.21
C CYS A 12 2.78 -14.22 3.43
N GLU A 13 4.00 -14.67 3.71
CA GLU A 13 4.56 -15.86 3.06
C GLU A 13 3.73 -17.11 3.31
N GLN A 14 3.14 -17.22 4.50
CA GLN A 14 2.36 -18.39 4.90
C GLN A 14 0.91 -18.33 4.44
N ASN A 15 0.34 -17.15 4.25
CA ASN A 15 -1.10 -16.98 4.05
C ASN A 15 -1.49 -16.41 2.70
N LEU A 16 -0.59 -15.76 1.97
CA LEU A 16 -0.89 -15.23 0.65
C LEU A 16 -0.50 -16.24 -0.42
N GLU A 17 -1.49 -16.63 -1.21
CA GLU A 17 -1.27 -17.51 -2.38
C GLU A 17 -1.30 -16.63 -3.63
N ILE A 18 -0.11 -16.35 -4.18
CA ILE A 18 0.03 -15.53 -5.37
C ILE A 18 0.63 -16.38 -6.47
N GLN A 19 -0.15 -16.61 -7.52
CA GLN A 19 0.29 -17.45 -8.64
C GLN A 19 1.23 -16.71 -9.59
N ASN A 20 1.13 -15.38 -9.62
CA ASN A 20 1.99 -14.56 -10.47
C ASN A 20 3.37 -14.36 -9.81
N GLU A 21 4.35 -13.98 -10.63
CA GLU A 21 5.66 -13.65 -10.10
C GLU A 21 5.57 -12.58 -9.02
N HIS A 22 6.20 -12.82 -7.88
CA HIS A 22 6.13 -11.91 -6.74
C HIS A 22 7.38 -11.97 -5.89
N TYR A 23 7.61 -10.88 -5.14
CA TYR A 23 8.74 -10.75 -4.21
C TYR A 23 8.24 -10.19 -2.90
N PHE A 24 8.63 -10.82 -1.79
CA PHE A 24 8.39 -10.30 -0.45
C PHE A 24 9.57 -9.42 -0.05
N ILE A 25 9.29 -8.15 0.23
CA ILE A 25 10.32 -7.17 0.60
C ILE A 25 10.48 -7.19 2.11
N ASN A 26 11.61 -7.71 2.62
CA ASN A 26 11.80 -7.93 4.05
C ASN A 26 13.12 -7.38 4.60
N TRP A 27 13.85 -6.58 3.82
CA TRP A 27 15.20 -6.15 4.22
C TRP A 27 15.29 -4.68 4.66
N ASN A 28 14.26 -3.87 4.46
CA ASN A 28 14.26 -2.46 4.86
C ASN A 28 13.57 -2.32 6.21
N LYS A 29 14.35 -2.23 7.30
CA LYS A 29 13.83 -2.17 8.66
C LYS A 29 14.45 -1.01 9.43
N GLY A 30 13.74 -0.55 10.48
CA GLY A 30 14.23 0.53 11.33
C GLY A 30 14.45 1.81 10.54
N SER A 31 15.67 2.36 10.62
CA SER A 31 16.02 3.60 9.94
C SER A 31 15.98 3.49 8.41
N ASN A 32 15.92 2.30 7.85
CA ASN A 32 15.83 2.06 6.41
C ASN A 32 14.39 1.82 5.93
N SER A 33 13.39 1.89 6.81
CA SER A 33 12.01 1.60 6.44
C SER A 33 11.47 2.55 5.37
N PHE A 34 11.98 3.80 5.28
CA PHE A 34 11.59 4.74 4.24
C PHE A 34 11.87 4.23 2.82
N ARG A 35 12.79 3.26 2.69
CA ARG A 35 13.10 2.66 1.38
C ARG A 35 11.94 1.83 0.84
N ASP A 36 11.12 1.26 1.71
CA ASP A 36 9.90 0.58 1.27
C ASP A 36 8.92 1.58 0.64
N MET A 37 8.78 2.75 1.23
CA MET A 37 7.95 3.81 0.64
C MET A 37 8.47 4.24 -0.72
N GLN A 38 9.78 4.38 -0.87
CA GLN A 38 10.39 4.68 -2.17
C GLN A 38 10.09 3.60 -3.21
N LEU A 39 10.26 2.34 -2.83
CA LEU A 39 9.97 1.22 -3.73
C LEU A 39 8.50 1.18 -4.13
N MET A 40 7.60 1.40 -3.17
CA MET A 40 6.16 1.50 -3.46
C MET A 40 5.87 2.59 -4.48
N SER A 41 6.49 3.75 -4.34
CA SER A 41 6.28 4.87 -5.24
C SER A 41 6.81 4.65 -6.66
N LEU A 42 7.73 3.71 -6.81
CA LEU A 42 8.32 3.35 -8.11
C LEU A 42 7.57 2.22 -8.82
N CYS A 43 6.61 1.59 -8.16
CA CYS A 43 5.77 0.60 -8.78
C CYS A 43 4.81 1.25 -9.79
N ARG A 44 4.34 0.45 -10.75
CA ARG A 44 3.40 0.97 -11.75
C ARG A 44 2.05 1.30 -11.11
N HIS A 45 1.57 0.41 -10.25
CA HIS A 45 0.28 0.52 -9.55
C HIS A 45 0.47 0.17 -8.09
N ASN A 46 -0.50 0.54 -7.26
CA ASN A 46 -0.42 0.28 -5.82
C ASN A 46 -1.76 -0.26 -5.30
N ILE A 47 -1.69 -1.28 -4.45
CA ILE A 47 -2.82 -1.76 -3.65
C ILE A 47 -2.43 -1.50 -2.20
N ILE A 48 -3.21 -0.70 -1.49
CA ILE A 48 -2.83 -0.25 -0.16
C ILE A 48 -3.91 -0.60 0.88
N PRO A 49 -3.49 -0.90 2.12
CA PRO A 49 -4.40 -0.98 3.26
C PRO A 49 -4.67 0.42 3.82
N ASN A 50 -5.40 0.49 4.93
CA ASN A 50 -5.64 1.73 5.65
C ASN A 50 -4.41 2.14 6.48
N SER A 51 -3.31 2.40 5.80
CA SER A 51 -2.02 2.74 6.40
C SER A 51 -1.53 4.06 5.80
N SER A 52 -1.17 5.01 6.65
CA SER A 52 -0.64 6.29 6.19
C SER A 52 0.70 6.11 5.45
N PHE A 53 1.50 5.15 5.88
CA PHE A 53 2.76 4.83 5.21
C PHE A 53 2.50 4.38 3.76
N SER A 54 1.58 3.43 3.57
CA SER A 54 1.21 2.94 2.24
C SER A 54 0.53 4.02 1.40
N TRP A 55 -0.28 4.87 2.04
CA TRP A 55 -0.93 6.00 1.38
C TRP A 55 0.11 6.93 0.73
N TRP A 56 1.17 7.27 1.48
CA TRP A 56 2.25 8.10 0.95
C TRP A 56 2.98 7.42 -0.19
N GLY A 57 3.23 6.12 -0.10
CA GLY A 57 3.84 5.37 -1.19
C GLY A 57 3.04 5.49 -2.49
N ALA A 58 1.73 5.35 -2.41
CA ALA A 58 0.85 5.47 -3.56
C ALA A 58 0.73 6.92 -4.05
N TRP A 59 0.65 7.88 -3.12
CA TRP A 59 0.56 9.30 -3.46
C TRP A 59 1.80 9.77 -4.21
N LEU A 60 2.99 9.33 -3.77
CA LEU A 60 4.26 9.72 -4.37
C LEU A 60 4.53 9.02 -5.71
N ASN A 61 3.73 8.04 -6.09
CA ASN A 61 3.85 7.38 -7.38
C ASN A 61 3.49 8.36 -8.50
N GLN A 62 4.46 8.68 -9.34
CA GLN A 62 4.32 9.69 -10.39
C GLN A 62 3.78 9.14 -11.72
N ASN A 63 3.50 7.86 -11.80
CA ASN A 63 2.90 7.29 -13.00
C ASN A 63 1.49 7.88 -13.20
N GLN A 64 1.29 8.62 -14.27
CA GLN A 64 0.01 9.26 -14.55
C GLN A 64 -1.11 8.26 -14.85
N GLU A 65 -0.74 7.06 -15.28
CA GLU A 65 -1.69 5.99 -15.56
C GLU A 65 -1.81 5.00 -14.39
N LYS A 66 -1.31 5.36 -13.21
CA LYS A 66 -1.37 4.48 -12.07
C LYS A 66 -2.80 4.15 -11.68
N ILE A 67 -2.99 2.90 -11.25
CA ILE A 67 -4.21 2.46 -10.61
C ILE A 67 -3.87 2.23 -9.13
N VAL A 68 -4.57 2.92 -8.24
CA VAL A 68 -4.40 2.76 -6.81
C VAL A 68 -5.71 2.19 -6.26
N VAL A 69 -5.61 1.05 -5.59
CA VAL A 69 -6.74 0.40 -4.92
C VAL A 69 -6.58 0.60 -3.43
N ALA A 70 -7.59 1.19 -2.80
CA ALA A 70 -7.59 1.50 -1.38
C ALA A 70 -8.90 1.05 -0.73
N PRO A 71 -8.92 0.81 0.59
CA PRO A 71 -10.16 0.45 1.26
C PRO A 71 -11.12 1.64 1.30
N SER A 72 -12.41 1.38 1.16
CA SER A 72 -13.45 2.42 1.25
C SER A 72 -13.60 2.95 2.68
N LYS A 73 -13.29 2.11 3.67
CA LYS A 73 -13.31 2.49 5.09
C LYS A 73 -11.88 2.68 5.56
N TRP A 74 -11.49 3.94 5.68
CA TRP A 74 -10.12 4.27 6.10
C TRP A 74 -9.95 4.17 7.61
N ILE A 75 -10.98 4.51 8.37
CA ILE A 75 -10.94 4.47 9.84
C ILE A 75 -12.21 3.79 10.37
N ASN A 76 -12.13 3.37 11.64
CA ASN A 76 -13.26 2.86 12.39
C ASN A 76 -14.39 3.90 12.39
N GLU A 77 -15.60 3.47 12.03
CA GLU A 77 -16.79 4.32 11.92
C GLU A 77 -17.11 5.08 13.22
N ASN A 78 -16.62 4.59 14.36
CA ASN A 78 -16.86 5.20 15.66
C ASN A 78 -15.95 6.40 15.96
N SER A 79 -15.01 6.72 15.07
CA SER A 79 -14.08 7.81 15.32
C SER A 79 -14.70 9.20 15.20
N GLY A 80 -15.83 9.33 14.51
CA GLY A 80 -16.47 10.61 14.24
C GLY A 80 -15.72 11.50 13.26
N LEU A 81 -14.63 11.01 12.68
CA LEU A 81 -13.82 11.77 11.73
C LEU A 81 -14.18 11.36 10.31
N ASP A 82 -14.23 12.34 9.43
CA ASP A 82 -14.47 12.12 8.01
C ASP A 82 -13.13 12.10 7.27
N PHE A 83 -12.77 10.93 6.73
CA PHE A 83 -11.54 10.74 5.97
C PHE A 83 -11.80 10.54 4.46
N SER A 84 -13.02 10.81 4.00
CA SER A 84 -13.36 10.66 2.59
C SER A 84 -12.48 11.52 1.68
N GLU A 85 -12.00 12.67 2.19
CA GLU A 85 -11.14 13.58 1.42
C GLU A 85 -9.69 13.10 1.33
N ILE A 86 -9.28 12.16 2.18
CA ILE A 86 -7.92 11.61 2.14
C ILE A 86 -7.71 10.77 0.89
N ILE A 87 -8.75 10.05 0.47
CA ILE A 87 -8.65 9.18 -0.70
C ILE A 87 -9.01 9.99 -1.96
N PRO A 88 -8.03 10.25 -2.84
CA PRO A 88 -8.30 10.94 -4.09
C PRO A 88 -9.41 10.26 -4.88
N SER A 89 -10.23 11.04 -5.56
CA SER A 89 -11.36 10.52 -6.34
C SER A 89 -10.93 9.60 -7.47
N SER A 90 -9.70 9.73 -7.94
CA SER A 90 -9.14 8.88 -8.99
C SER A 90 -8.74 7.49 -8.52
N TRP A 91 -8.66 7.28 -7.19
CA TRP A 91 -8.32 5.97 -6.65
C TRP A 91 -9.55 5.07 -6.57
N VAL A 92 -9.33 3.77 -6.79
CA VAL A 92 -10.40 2.76 -6.69
C VAL A 92 -10.61 2.42 -5.22
N ARG A 93 -11.85 2.47 -4.77
CA ARG A 93 -12.22 2.12 -3.38
C ARG A 93 -12.94 0.78 -3.37
N ILE A 94 -12.53 -0.08 -2.48
CA ILE A 94 -13.15 -1.41 -2.34
C ILE A 94 -13.73 -1.67 -0.96
#